data_a336430833a22ddeed80922a9eb8366b
#
_entry.id   a336430833a22ddeed80922a9eb8366b
#
_cell.length_a   1.000
_cell.length_b   1.000
_cell.length_c   1.000
_cell.angle_alpha   90.00
_cell.angle_beta   90.00
_cell.angle_gamma   90.00
#
_symmetry.space_group_name_H-M   'P 1'
#
loop_
_entity.id
_entity.type
_entity.pdbx_description
1 polymer ?
#
loop_
_entity_poly.entity_id
_entity_poly.type
_entity_poly.pdbx_seq_one_letter_code
_entity_poly.pdbx_strand_id
1 'polypeptide(L)'
;MMTLAERLRAALDHVHEPELLPGDRPGVAIDGERTPAAVLVAVTDRPKPGLILTQRTESLRRHAGQVAFPGGRIDPGDLDAADAALREAEEEIALPRAAVTLIGEADRYVTVTGFEVIPVVGVIPPDLEYYPNEAEVADVFEVPLAFVLDPANQLRASAEWQGRTRYFYEIRWGERRIWGATAAMLVNLSRRLRWAA
;
A
#
# COMPACT_ATOMS: atom_id res chain seq x y z
N MET A 1 -2.61 -27.94 -3.19
CA MET A 1 -3.34 -26.67 -2.88
C MET A 1 -2.31 -25.56 -3.01
N MET A 2 -2.55 -24.51 -3.80
CA MET A 2 -1.62 -23.38 -3.95
C MET A 2 -1.46 -22.65 -2.62
N THR A 3 -0.22 -22.30 -2.28
CA THR A 3 0.09 -21.45 -1.13
C THR A 3 -0.38 -20.02 -1.37
N LEU A 4 -0.47 -19.20 -0.30
CA LEU A 4 -0.78 -17.78 -0.43
C LEU A 4 0.20 -17.06 -1.36
N ALA A 5 1.50 -17.34 -1.19
CA ALA A 5 2.56 -16.76 -2.02
C ALA A 5 2.42 -17.10 -3.51
N GLU A 6 2.10 -18.37 -3.82
CA GLU A 6 1.86 -18.79 -5.21
C GLU A 6 0.64 -18.11 -5.83
N ARG A 7 -0.46 -17.96 -5.08
CA ARG A 7 -1.67 -17.25 -5.56
C ARG A 7 -1.40 -15.77 -5.83
N LEU A 8 -0.70 -15.10 -4.92
CA LEU A 8 -0.36 -13.69 -5.08
C LEU A 8 0.58 -13.50 -6.28
N ARG A 9 1.57 -14.37 -6.45
CA ARG A 9 2.51 -14.30 -7.59
C ARG A 9 1.77 -14.51 -8.91
N ALA A 10 0.94 -15.54 -9.01
CA ALA A 10 0.14 -15.79 -10.20
C ALA A 10 -0.76 -14.60 -10.57
N ALA A 11 -1.31 -13.90 -9.57
CA ALA A 11 -2.13 -12.71 -9.79
C ALA A 11 -1.33 -11.51 -10.30
N LEU A 12 -0.11 -11.31 -9.80
CA LEU A 12 0.77 -10.23 -10.27
C LEU A 12 1.33 -10.49 -11.67
N ASP A 13 1.65 -11.75 -11.98
CA ASP A 13 2.20 -12.17 -13.28
C ASP A 13 1.13 -12.16 -14.40
N HIS A 14 -0.14 -12.09 -14.03
CA HIS A 14 -1.22 -12.19 -15.01
C HIS A 14 -1.30 -10.93 -15.87
N VAL A 15 -1.01 -11.09 -17.17
CA VAL A 15 -1.08 -10.01 -18.17
C VAL A 15 -2.55 -9.76 -18.51
N HIS A 16 -3.23 -9.00 -17.67
CA HIS A 16 -4.49 -8.36 -18.03
C HIS A 16 -4.25 -6.85 -18.05
N GLU A 17 -4.89 -6.17 -19.00
CA GLU A 17 -5.04 -4.72 -18.95
C GLU A 17 -6.33 -4.40 -18.19
N PRO A 18 -6.28 -4.37 -16.85
CA PRO A 18 -7.41 -3.95 -16.07
C PRO A 18 -7.60 -2.45 -16.20
N GLU A 19 -8.80 -2.02 -15.90
CA GLU A 19 -9.11 -0.62 -15.65
C GLU A 19 -8.48 -0.19 -14.30
N LEU A 20 -7.15 -0.12 -14.28
CA LEU A 20 -6.38 0.28 -13.09
C LEU A 20 -6.44 1.79 -12.92
N LEU A 21 -6.30 2.22 -11.67
CA LEU A 21 -6.15 3.62 -11.32
C LEU A 21 -4.67 3.99 -11.47
N PRO A 22 -4.29 4.79 -12.47
CA PRO A 22 -2.87 5.11 -12.69
C PRO A 22 -2.34 6.14 -11.70
N GLY A 23 -3.22 6.83 -10.98
CA GLY A 23 -2.87 7.87 -10.03
C GLY A 23 -4.07 8.73 -9.65
N ASP A 24 -3.82 9.72 -8.79
CA ASP A 24 -4.84 10.65 -8.29
C ASP A 24 -5.42 11.58 -9.38
N ARG A 25 -4.72 11.70 -10.52
CA ARG A 25 -5.12 12.55 -11.65
C ARG A 25 -4.92 11.83 -12.98
N PRO A 26 -5.85 10.94 -13.37
CA PRO A 26 -5.77 10.29 -14.67
C PRO A 26 -5.77 11.32 -15.79
N GLY A 27 -4.83 11.21 -16.75
CA GLY A 27 -4.76 12.07 -17.93
C GLY A 27 -4.22 13.48 -17.71
N VAL A 28 -3.81 13.84 -16.51
CA VAL A 28 -3.09 15.10 -16.25
C VAL A 28 -1.60 14.80 -16.20
N ALA A 29 -0.83 15.40 -17.11
CA ALA A 29 0.62 15.41 -16.99
C ALA A 29 0.98 16.11 -15.68
N ILE A 30 1.71 15.41 -14.81
CA ILE A 30 2.32 16.07 -13.64
C ILE A 30 3.59 16.73 -14.19
N ASP A 31 3.59 18.06 -14.23
CA ASP A 31 4.78 18.82 -14.61
C ASP A 31 5.86 18.62 -13.55
N GLY A 32 7.02 18.12 -13.98
CA GLY A 32 8.19 17.93 -13.12
C GLY A 32 8.62 16.47 -12.95
N GLU A 33 9.81 16.32 -12.37
CA GLU A 33 10.40 15.02 -12.05
C GLU A 33 9.64 14.38 -10.89
N ARG A 34 9.22 13.13 -11.05
CA ARG A 34 8.52 12.38 -10.02
C ARG A 34 9.51 11.86 -8.99
N THR A 35 9.15 11.94 -7.73
CA THR A 35 9.94 11.34 -6.66
C THR A 35 9.61 9.85 -6.57
N PRO A 36 10.56 8.95 -6.83
CA PRO A 36 10.32 7.52 -6.69
C PRO A 36 10.12 7.15 -5.23
N ALA A 37 9.16 6.28 -4.98
CA ALA A 37 8.85 5.76 -3.65
C ALA A 37 8.44 4.28 -3.74
N ALA A 38 8.63 3.55 -2.66
CA ALA A 38 8.21 2.17 -2.55
C ALA A 38 7.49 1.92 -1.22
N VAL A 39 6.48 1.06 -1.25
CA VAL A 39 5.73 0.66 -0.05
C VAL A 39 5.62 -0.85 0.03
N LEU A 40 5.63 -1.40 1.23
CA LEU A 40 5.49 -2.83 1.45
C LEU A 40 4.03 -3.20 1.71
N VAL A 41 3.45 -3.99 0.82
CA VAL A 41 2.15 -4.64 0.99
C VAL A 41 2.39 -5.97 1.70
N ALA A 42 2.56 -5.93 3.02
CA ALA A 42 2.88 -7.10 3.84
C ALA A 42 1.62 -7.88 4.19
N VAL A 43 1.52 -9.11 3.67
CA VAL A 43 0.38 -10.01 3.86
C VAL A 43 0.76 -11.16 4.79
N THR A 44 0.00 -11.39 5.87
CA THR A 44 0.27 -12.46 6.84
C THR A 44 -0.12 -13.82 6.30
N ASP A 45 0.76 -14.83 6.44
CA ASP A 45 0.54 -16.20 5.97
C ASP A 45 -0.27 -17.01 6.99
N ARG A 46 -1.58 -16.85 6.94
CA ARG A 46 -2.53 -17.58 7.77
C ARG A 46 -3.81 -17.92 6.99
N PRO A 47 -4.69 -18.82 7.49
CA PRO A 47 -5.92 -19.21 6.78
C PRO A 47 -6.85 -18.04 6.42
N LYS A 48 -6.83 -16.98 7.23
CA LYS A 48 -7.47 -15.69 6.94
C LYS A 48 -6.37 -14.61 6.92
N PRO A 49 -5.74 -14.39 5.78
CA PRO A 49 -4.64 -13.44 5.67
C PRO A 49 -5.06 -12.03 6.09
N GLY A 50 -4.15 -11.33 6.74
CA GLY A 50 -4.27 -9.92 7.04
C GLY A 50 -3.27 -9.09 6.27
N LEU A 51 -3.48 -7.80 6.29
CA LEU A 51 -2.63 -6.79 5.71
C LEU A 51 -2.11 -5.88 6.81
N ILE A 52 -0.81 -5.67 6.88
CA ILE A 52 -0.20 -4.77 7.85
C ILE A 52 -0.23 -3.34 7.31
N LEU A 53 -0.76 -2.45 8.13
CA LEU A 53 -0.82 -1.01 7.87
C LEU A 53 -0.29 -0.24 9.08
N THR A 54 0.19 0.97 8.82
CA THR A 54 0.65 1.92 9.84
C THR A 54 -0.30 3.11 9.92
N GLN A 55 -0.38 3.72 11.08
CA GLN A 55 -0.95 5.03 11.27
C GLN A 55 0.16 6.03 11.58
N ARG A 56 0.28 7.06 10.75
CA ARG A 56 1.29 8.09 10.93
C ARG A 56 1.01 8.96 12.15
N THR A 57 2.05 9.46 12.79
CA THR A 57 1.87 10.35 13.96
C THR A 57 1.23 11.68 13.56
N GLU A 58 0.46 12.27 14.48
CA GLU A 58 -0.16 13.59 14.29
C GLU A 58 0.87 14.73 14.28
N SER A 59 2.09 14.49 14.76
CA SER A 59 3.18 15.47 14.82
C SER A 59 3.85 15.75 13.47
N LEU A 60 3.61 14.90 12.47
CA LEU A 60 4.22 15.05 11.16
C LEU A 60 3.64 16.25 10.39
N ARG A 61 4.51 16.96 9.67
CA ARG A 61 4.11 18.12 8.84
C ARG A 61 3.24 17.73 7.64
N ARG A 62 3.33 16.49 7.17
CA ARG A 62 2.60 15.97 6.01
C ARG A 62 2.01 14.62 6.36
N HIS A 63 0.77 14.40 5.89
CA HIS A 63 0.07 13.12 6.07
C HIS A 63 -0.11 12.71 7.53
N ALA A 64 -0.19 13.68 8.45
CA ALA A 64 -0.45 13.45 9.88
C ALA A 64 -1.71 12.60 10.07
N GLY A 65 -1.64 11.59 10.93
CA GLY A 65 -2.76 10.70 11.26
C GLY A 65 -3.25 9.78 10.12
N GLN A 66 -2.64 9.84 8.94
CA GLN A 66 -3.08 9.01 7.82
C GLN A 66 -2.65 7.56 7.98
N VAL A 67 -3.51 6.66 7.50
CA VAL A 67 -3.19 5.24 7.38
C VAL A 67 -2.46 5.00 6.06
N ALA A 68 -1.34 4.28 6.14
CA ALA A 68 -0.49 3.97 4.99
C ALA A 68 0.07 2.55 5.08
N PHE A 69 0.59 2.04 3.96
CA PHE A 69 1.55 0.94 4.00
C PHE A 69 2.87 1.43 4.61
N PRO A 70 3.65 0.59 5.27
CA PRO A 70 5.05 0.89 5.58
C PRO A 70 5.79 1.23 4.28
N GLY A 71 6.57 2.32 4.27
CA GLY A 71 7.29 2.70 3.08
C GLY A 71 7.63 4.18 2.97
N GLY A 72 8.47 4.52 2.01
CA GLY A 72 8.96 5.86 1.80
C GLY A 72 9.63 6.06 0.46
N ARG A 73 10.57 7.00 0.40
CA ARG A 73 11.33 7.30 -0.82
C ARG A 73 12.30 6.18 -1.13
N ILE A 74 12.55 5.98 -2.42
CA ILE A 74 13.67 5.17 -2.87
C ILE A 74 14.92 6.06 -2.79
N ASP A 75 15.85 5.70 -1.92
CA ASP A 75 17.09 6.43 -1.72
C ASP A 75 18.18 5.96 -2.70
N PRO A 76 19.21 6.79 -2.99
CA PRO A 76 20.29 6.40 -3.88
C PRO A 76 21.10 5.18 -3.43
N GLY A 77 20.96 4.75 -2.17
CA GLY A 77 21.61 3.56 -1.61
C GLY A 77 20.78 2.28 -1.77
N ASP A 78 19.50 2.40 -2.11
CA ASP A 78 18.63 1.26 -2.30
C ASP A 78 18.93 0.58 -3.66
N LEU A 79 18.96 -0.75 -3.68
CA LEU A 79 19.24 -1.51 -4.91
C LEU A 79 18.07 -1.41 -5.90
N ASP A 80 16.84 -1.43 -5.38
CA ASP A 80 15.60 -1.38 -6.14
C ASP A 80 14.42 -0.98 -5.23
N ALA A 81 13.20 -1.00 -5.77
CA ALA A 81 11.99 -0.69 -5.01
C ALA A 81 11.72 -1.70 -3.87
N ALA A 82 12.10 -2.95 -4.05
CA ALA A 82 11.91 -3.97 -3.03
C ALA A 82 12.87 -3.73 -1.85
N ASP A 83 14.12 -3.38 -2.12
CA ASP A 83 15.09 -3.04 -1.08
C ASP A 83 14.64 -1.80 -0.27
N ALA A 84 14.17 -0.74 -0.96
CA ALA A 84 13.61 0.44 -0.32
C ALA A 84 12.41 0.11 0.57
N ALA A 85 11.42 -0.65 0.05
CA ALA A 85 10.24 -1.03 0.82
C ALA A 85 10.57 -1.85 2.07
N LEU A 86 11.54 -2.74 1.96
CA LEU A 86 12.02 -3.55 3.10
C LEU A 86 12.78 -2.70 4.12
N ARG A 87 13.63 -1.76 3.67
CA ARG A 87 14.37 -0.84 4.54
C ARG A 87 13.41 0.02 5.35
N GLU A 88 12.44 0.65 4.68
CA GLU A 88 11.44 1.50 5.31
C GLU A 88 10.58 0.72 6.32
N ALA A 89 10.15 -0.50 5.97
CA ALA A 89 9.38 -1.33 6.90
C ALA A 89 10.21 -1.75 8.14
N GLU A 90 11.52 -1.99 7.97
CA GLU A 90 12.40 -2.27 9.10
C GLU A 90 12.60 -1.02 9.97
N GLU A 91 12.77 0.17 9.38
CA GLU A 91 12.94 1.44 10.08
C GLU A 91 11.65 1.92 10.78
N GLU A 92 10.50 1.80 10.12
CA GLU A 92 9.21 2.29 10.63
C GLU A 92 8.59 1.37 11.70
N ILE A 93 8.67 0.04 11.52
CA ILE A 93 7.94 -0.92 12.36
C ILE A 93 8.77 -2.10 12.86
N ALA A 94 10.09 -2.06 12.67
CA ALA A 94 11.04 -3.13 13.03
C ALA A 94 10.69 -4.50 12.40
N LEU A 95 10.09 -4.50 11.19
CA LEU A 95 9.83 -5.74 10.44
C LEU A 95 11.15 -6.28 9.87
N PRO A 96 11.63 -7.47 10.32
CA PRO A 96 12.90 -7.99 9.82
C PRO A 96 12.81 -8.30 8.32
N ARG A 97 13.72 -7.79 7.51
CA ARG A 97 13.78 -8.05 6.05
C ARG A 97 13.76 -9.55 5.74
N ALA A 98 14.48 -10.36 6.53
CA ALA A 98 14.55 -11.81 6.37
C ALA A 98 13.20 -12.53 6.64
N ALA A 99 12.25 -11.90 7.31
CA ALA A 99 10.92 -12.45 7.54
C ALA A 99 9.99 -12.27 6.35
N VAL A 100 10.36 -11.47 5.34
CA VAL A 100 9.52 -11.15 4.19
C VAL A 100 9.87 -12.05 3.01
N THR A 101 8.91 -12.86 2.58
CA THR A 101 9.00 -13.58 1.30
C THR A 101 8.47 -12.65 0.21
N LEU A 102 9.37 -12.05 -0.57
CA LEU A 102 9.00 -11.17 -1.69
C LEU A 102 8.23 -11.93 -2.76
N ILE A 103 7.14 -11.35 -3.21
CA ILE A 103 6.28 -11.90 -4.27
C ILE A 103 6.54 -11.19 -5.59
N GLY A 104 6.51 -9.86 -5.60
CA GLY A 104 6.73 -9.02 -6.78
C GLY A 104 6.19 -7.61 -6.60
N GLU A 105 6.34 -6.79 -7.63
CA GLU A 105 5.78 -5.43 -7.68
C GLU A 105 4.33 -5.49 -8.17
N ALA A 106 3.46 -4.69 -7.55
CA ALA A 106 2.12 -4.42 -8.05
C ALA A 106 2.11 -3.15 -8.91
N ASP A 107 0.92 -2.72 -9.31
CA ASP A 107 0.76 -1.58 -10.23
C ASP A 107 1.19 -0.27 -9.58
N ARG A 108 2.06 0.46 -10.29
CA ARG A 108 2.55 1.78 -9.89
C ARG A 108 1.40 2.77 -9.76
N TYR A 109 1.52 3.66 -8.81
CA TYR A 109 0.52 4.69 -8.53
C TYR A 109 1.16 6.07 -8.41
N VAL A 110 0.64 7.05 -9.15
CA VAL A 110 1.14 8.42 -9.12
C VAL A 110 0.27 9.28 -8.21
N THR A 111 0.86 9.80 -7.13
CA THR A 111 0.15 10.66 -6.18
C THR A 111 0.07 12.11 -6.67
N VAL A 112 -0.94 12.84 -6.19
CA VAL A 112 -1.08 14.28 -6.44
C VAL A 112 0.09 15.10 -5.88
N THR A 113 0.82 14.55 -4.92
CA THR A 113 1.99 15.18 -4.28
C THR A 113 3.29 14.93 -5.04
N GLY A 114 3.24 14.30 -6.22
CA GLY A 114 4.38 14.12 -7.11
C GLY A 114 5.21 12.85 -6.85
N PHE A 115 4.70 11.91 -6.06
CA PHE A 115 5.36 10.62 -5.89
C PHE A 115 4.89 9.60 -6.94
N GLU A 116 5.83 8.82 -7.47
CA GLU A 116 5.54 7.57 -8.17
C GLU A 116 5.80 6.42 -7.22
N VAL A 117 4.72 5.82 -6.69
CA VAL A 117 4.78 4.79 -5.67
C VAL A 117 4.73 3.41 -6.30
N ILE A 118 5.68 2.56 -5.95
CA ILE A 118 5.77 1.15 -6.35
C ILE A 118 5.34 0.29 -5.16
N PRO A 119 4.15 -0.34 -5.20
CA PRO A 119 3.76 -1.28 -4.16
C PRO A 119 4.50 -2.61 -4.36
N VAL A 120 5.24 -3.03 -3.35
CA VAL A 120 5.96 -4.31 -3.30
C VAL A 120 5.17 -5.26 -2.44
N VAL A 121 4.73 -6.38 -3.02
CA VAL A 121 3.95 -7.39 -2.29
C VAL A 121 4.89 -8.40 -1.64
N GLY A 122 4.70 -8.63 -0.36
CA GLY A 122 5.44 -9.61 0.43
C GLY A 122 4.52 -10.43 1.32
N VAL A 123 4.89 -11.69 1.55
CA VAL A 123 4.23 -12.58 2.52
C VAL A 123 5.10 -12.69 3.75
N ILE A 124 4.52 -12.54 4.91
CA ILE A 124 5.20 -12.58 6.22
C ILE A 124 4.60 -13.65 7.13
N PRO A 125 5.38 -14.22 8.07
CA PRO A 125 4.83 -15.08 9.11
C PRO A 125 3.72 -14.36 9.89
N PRO A 126 2.70 -15.08 10.37
CA PRO A 126 1.72 -14.50 11.28
C PRO A 126 2.37 -14.22 12.65
N ASP A 127 1.72 -13.35 13.41
CA ASP A 127 2.04 -13.12 14.84
C ASP A 127 3.47 -12.58 15.09
N LEU A 128 4.02 -11.80 14.13
CA LEU A 128 5.22 -11.02 14.34
C LEU A 128 4.94 -9.86 15.31
N GLU A 129 5.90 -9.57 16.16
CA GLU A 129 5.87 -8.38 17.01
C GLU A 129 6.43 -7.19 16.22
N TYR A 130 5.71 -6.07 16.27
CA TYR A 130 6.10 -4.82 15.63
C TYR A 130 6.47 -3.79 16.68
N TYR A 131 7.52 -3.03 16.42
CA TYR A 131 8.00 -1.94 17.28
C TYR A 131 7.98 -0.64 16.47
N PRO A 132 6.89 0.16 16.57
CA PRO A 132 6.77 1.40 15.82
C PRO A 132 7.86 2.39 16.18
N ASN A 133 8.46 3.03 15.18
CA ASN A 133 9.25 4.22 15.38
C ASN A 133 8.30 5.39 15.70
N GLU A 134 8.17 5.74 16.98
CA GLU A 134 7.22 6.74 17.48
C GLU A 134 7.40 8.12 16.87
N ALA A 135 8.55 8.43 16.25
CA ALA A 135 8.75 9.67 15.54
C ALA A 135 7.90 9.76 14.26
N GLU A 136 7.55 8.61 13.66
CA GLU A 136 6.84 8.55 12.39
C GLU A 136 5.53 7.78 12.45
N VAL A 137 5.48 6.71 13.23
CA VAL A 137 4.38 5.75 13.31
C VAL A 137 3.77 5.76 14.70
N ALA A 138 2.51 6.15 14.80
CA ALA A 138 1.74 6.13 16.04
C ALA A 138 1.22 4.73 16.39
N ASP A 139 0.91 3.91 15.36
CA ASP A 139 0.36 2.58 15.57
C ASP A 139 0.58 1.68 14.35
N VAL A 140 0.70 0.37 14.60
CA VAL A 140 0.77 -0.70 13.61
C VAL A 140 -0.40 -1.64 13.84
N PHE A 141 -1.14 -1.96 12.78
CA PHE A 141 -2.31 -2.80 12.91
C PHE A 141 -2.51 -3.70 11.70
N GLU A 142 -3.24 -4.77 11.91
CA GLU A 142 -3.61 -5.72 10.86
C GLU A 142 -5.09 -5.58 10.50
N VAL A 143 -5.38 -5.56 9.20
CA VAL A 143 -6.75 -5.56 8.65
C VAL A 143 -6.94 -6.83 7.83
N PRO A 144 -8.08 -7.54 7.93
CA PRO A 144 -8.32 -8.71 7.09
C PRO A 144 -8.18 -8.38 5.61
N LEU A 145 -7.32 -9.11 4.89
CA LEU A 145 -7.08 -8.90 3.47
C LEU A 145 -8.38 -8.98 2.67
N ALA A 146 -9.23 -9.97 2.97
CA ALA A 146 -10.53 -10.12 2.32
C ALA A 146 -11.44 -8.89 2.50
N PHE A 147 -11.32 -8.18 3.63
CA PHE A 147 -12.11 -6.97 3.86
C PHE A 147 -11.68 -5.81 2.98
N VAL A 148 -10.38 -5.53 2.90
CA VAL A 148 -9.86 -4.39 2.11
C VAL A 148 -9.97 -4.64 0.60
N LEU A 149 -9.98 -5.91 0.18
CA LEU A 149 -10.12 -6.29 -1.23
C LEU A 149 -11.58 -6.43 -1.68
N ASP A 150 -12.55 -6.45 -0.75
CA ASP A 150 -13.96 -6.49 -1.09
C ASP A 150 -14.42 -5.12 -1.65
N PRO A 151 -14.93 -5.07 -2.90
CA PRO A 151 -15.44 -3.84 -3.50
C PRO A 151 -16.57 -3.18 -2.72
N ALA A 152 -17.34 -3.94 -1.95
CA ALA A 152 -18.42 -3.40 -1.11
C ALA A 152 -17.87 -2.46 -0.02
N ASN A 153 -16.61 -2.63 0.39
CA ASN A 153 -15.92 -1.80 1.37
C ASN A 153 -15.13 -0.65 0.74
N GLN A 154 -14.98 -0.61 -0.60
CA GLN A 154 -14.20 0.39 -1.34
C GLN A 154 -15.11 1.54 -1.77
N LEU A 155 -15.34 2.48 -0.87
CA LEU A 155 -16.26 3.59 -1.09
C LEU A 155 -15.62 4.69 -1.92
N ARG A 156 -16.37 5.24 -2.89
CA ARG A 156 -15.95 6.42 -3.63
C ARG A 156 -16.44 7.66 -2.91
N ALA A 157 -15.51 8.49 -2.46
CA ALA A 157 -15.76 9.74 -1.77
C ALA A 157 -15.29 10.94 -2.60
N SER A 158 -15.68 12.13 -2.23
CA SER A 158 -15.22 13.38 -2.85
C SER A 158 -14.98 14.46 -1.81
N ALA A 159 -14.08 15.38 -2.12
CA ALA A 159 -13.83 16.58 -1.33
C ALA A 159 -13.47 17.75 -2.26
N GLU A 160 -13.83 18.95 -1.82
CA GLU A 160 -13.42 20.19 -2.48
C GLU A 160 -11.96 20.50 -2.13
N TRP A 161 -11.15 20.73 -3.18
CA TRP A 161 -9.75 21.11 -3.03
C TRP A 161 -9.37 22.13 -4.08
N GLN A 162 -8.93 23.31 -3.65
CA GLN A 162 -8.56 24.44 -4.55
C GLN A 162 -9.65 24.74 -5.59
N GLY A 163 -10.92 24.78 -5.14
CA GLY A 163 -12.07 25.11 -6.00
C GLY A 163 -12.46 24.03 -7.02
N ARG A 164 -11.97 22.78 -6.84
CA ARG A 164 -12.32 21.64 -7.69
C ARG A 164 -12.72 20.45 -6.84
N THR A 165 -13.79 19.76 -7.24
CA THR A 165 -14.17 18.48 -6.62
C THR A 165 -13.17 17.40 -7.00
N ARG A 166 -12.59 16.74 -6.00
CA ARG A 166 -11.70 15.59 -6.16
C ARG A 166 -12.38 14.34 -5.67
N TYR A 167 -12.30 13.30 -6.46
CA TYR A 167 -12.78 11.97 -6.11
C TYR A 167 -11.61 11.11 -5.66
N PHE A 168 -11.84 10.30 -4.63
CA PHE A 168 -10.87 9.34 -4.09
C PHE A 168 -11.59 8.12 -3.53
N TYR A 169 -10.85 7.06 -3.29
CA TYR A 169 -11.37 5.89 -2.59
C TYR A 169 -11.10 5.99 -1.09
N GLU A 170 -12.02 5.44 -0.31
CA GLU A 170 -11.84 5.24 1.13
C GLU A 170 -12.38 3.86 1.55
N ILE A 171 -11.73 3.26 2.55
CA ILE A 171 -12.12 2.00 3.19
C ILE A 171 -12.13 2.29 4.69
N ARG A 172 -13.21 1.91 5.37
CA ARG A 172 -13.35 2.12 6.82
C ARG A 172 -13.25 0.81 7.56
N TRP A 173 -12.28 0.69 8.46
CA TRP A 173 -12.07 -0.45 9.32
C TRP A 173 -12.14 -0.02 10.79
N GLY A 174 -13.27 -0.28 11.46
CA GLY A 174 -13.54 0.28 12.79
C GLY A 174 -13.51 1.81 12.73
N GLU A 175 -12.71 2.43 13.58
CA GLU A 175 -12.51 3.88 13.61
C GLU A 175 -11.43 4.36 12.62
N ARG A 176 -10.75 3.44 11.94
CA ARG A 176 -9.65 3.76 11.02
C ARG A 176 -10.17 4.07 9.64
N ARG A 177 -9.62 5.11 9.06
CA ARG A 177 -9.92 5.56 7.71
C ARG A 177 -8.72 5.35 6.79
N ILE A 178 -8.81 4.38 5.90
CA ILE A 178 -7.84 4.14 4.82
C ILE A 178 -8.36 4.90 3.60
N TRP A 179 -7.61 5.86 3.07
CA TRP A 179 -8.09 6.69 1.98
C TRP A 179 -6.96 7.18 1.05
N GLY A 180 -7.31 7.86 -0.05
CA GLY A 180 -6.35 8.42 -0.99
C GLY A 180 -5.51 7.33 -1.68
N ALA A 181 -4.20 7.56 -1.78
CA ALA A 181 -3.29 6.66 -2.50
C ALA A 181 -3.28 5.24 -1.93
N THR A 182 -3.32 5.07 -0.60
CA THR A 182 -3.36 3.75 0.04
C THR A 182 -4.61 2.97 -0.37
N ALA A 183 -5.79 3.59 -0.30
CA ALA A 183 -7.03 2.95 -0.72
C ALA A 183 -7.06 2.68 -2.23
N ALA A 184 -6.53 3.58 -3.05
CA ALA A 184 -6.46 3.40 -4.50
C ALA A 184 -5.56 2.23 -4.91
N MET A 185 -4.40 2.07 -4.26
CA MET A 185 -3.53 0.91 -4.47
C MET A 185 -4.20 -0.39 -4.04
N LEU A 186 -4.99 -0.39 -2.95
CA LEU A 186 -5.81 -1.55 -2.54
C LEU A 186 -6.91 -1.87 -3.55
N VAL A 187 -7.54 -0.86 -4.15
CA VAL A 187 -8.50 -1.05 -5.25
C VAL A 187 -7.82 -1.72 -6.46
N ASN A 188 -6.63 -1.25 -6.84
CA ASN A 188 -5.87 -1.86 -7.93
C ASN A 188 -5.51 -3.31 -7.61
N LEU A 189 -5.02 -3.59 -6.40
CA LEU A 189 -4.70 -4.95 -5.96
C LEU A 189 -5.95 -5.84 -5.96
N SER A 190 -7.10 -5.34 -5.51
CA SER A 190 -8.35 -6.10 -5.54
C SER A 190 -8.77 -6.47 -6.97
N ARG A 191 -8.57 -5.57 -7.92
CA ARG A 191 -8.84 -5.82 -9.34
C ARG A 191 -7.90 -6.89 -9.91
N ARG A 192 -6.61 -6.82 -9.57
CA ARG A 192 -5.62 -7.84 -9.94
C ARG A 192 -5.99 -9.21 -9.40
N LEU A 193 -6.27 -9.32 -8.11
CA LEU A 193 -6.55 -10.59 -7.45
C LEU A 193 -7.86 -11.25 -7.89
N ARG A 194 -8.83 -10.48 -8.40
CA ARG A 194 -10.08 -11.04 -8.93
C ARG A 194 -9.92 -11.76 -10.26
N TRP A 195 -8.87 -11.49 -11.02
CA TRP A 195 -8.62 -12.11 -12.31
C TRP A 195 -7.82 -13.39 -12.23
N ALA A 196 -7.22 -13.67 -11.09
CA ALA A 196 -6.48 -14.89 -10.82
C ALA A 196 -7.33 -16.01 -10.17
N ALA A 197 -8.66 -15.82 -10.09
CA ALA A 197 -9.59 -16.80 -9.49
C ALA A 197 -10.15 -17.78 -10.54
#